data_44008272c9df9141837906c4625ebca3
#
_entry.id   44008272c9df9141837906c4625ebca3
#
_cell.length_a   1.000
_cell.length_b   1.000
_cell.length_c   1.000
_cell.angle_alpha   90.00
_cell.angle_beta   90.00
_cell.angle_gamma   90.00
#
_symmetry.space_group_name_H-M   'P 1'
#
loop_
_entity.id
_entity.type
_entity.pdbx_description
1 polymer ?
#
loop_
_entity_poly.entity_id
_entity_poly.type
_entity_poly.pdbx_seq_one_letter_code
_entity_poly.pdbx_strand_id
1 'polypeptide(L)'
;MERSWWRESVIYQIYPRSFRDSNSDGIGDLQGIISQLDYLADLGVDIIWLGPIYQSPNDDNGYDISDYRDIMTEFGTMADFEEMLAGIHERGMRLMMDLVVNHTSDEHPWFQASRSSKDSPYRDYYFWKPEPPSHWPSFFGGEVWEHDPATGEYYLHLFSKKQPDLNWENPEVREEVYALMRFWLDKGVDGFRMDVIPFISKRLDFPEIDRSNFGKVVEEVYANGPRLHEFLREMNREALAPYEVATVGEAPGVPPHLANLYVGKDRGELDMIFHFGHMFLDWGPRGRFDPAGWDLRDFKVAGTSSCGSI
;
A
#
# COMPACT_ATOMS: atom_id res chain seq x y z
N MET A 1 25.84 -16.07 -9.65
CA MET A 1 24.57 -15.42 -9.36
C MET A 1 24.90 -14.29 -8.43
N GLU A 2 24.73 -13.05 -8.87
CA GLU A 2 24.78 -11.93 -7.93
C GLU A 2 23.67 -12.14 -6.90
N ARG A 3 24.03 -12.19 -5.62
CA ARG A 3 23.07 -12.26 -4.53
C ARG A 3 22.40 -10.89 -4.45
N SER A 4 21.07 -10.86 -4.61
CA SER A 4 20.30 -9.65 -4.37
C SER A 4 20.49 -9.24 -2.91
N TRP A 5 20.94 -8.01 -2.66
CA TRP A 5 21.32 -7.49 -1.34
C TRP A 5 20.21 -7.65 -0.27
N TRP A 6 18.95 -7.56 -0.67
CA TRP A 6 17.79 -7.65 0.23
C TRP A 6 17.53 -9.06 0.78
N ARG A 7 18.07 -10.12 0.17
CA ARG A 7 17.77 -11.53 0.57
C ARG A 7 18.31 -11.94 1.93
N GLU A 8 19.35 -11.29 2.40
CA GLU A 8 19.98 -11.56 3.70
C GLU A 8 19.75 -10.40 4.67
N SER A 9 18.90 -9.43 4.30
CA SER A 9 18.65 -8.20 5.07
C SER A 9 17.56 -8.39 6.12
N VAL A 10 17.75 -7.74 7.26
CA VAL A 10 16.74 -7.59 8.32
C VAL A 10 15.98 -6.29 8.07
N ILE A 11 14.68 -6.38 7.81
CA ILE A 11 13.80 -5.23 7.64
C ILE A 11 13.14 -4.91 8.99
N TYR A 12 13.31 -3.68 9.46
CA TYR A 12 12.70 -3.18 10.69
C TYR A 12 11.66 -2.09 10.36
N GLN A 13 10.40 -2.31 10.72
CA GLN A 13 9.36 -1.32 10.51
C GLN A 13 9.41 -0.22 11.58
N ILE A 14 9.42 1.03 11.14
CA ILE A 14 9.19 2.20 11.99
C ILE A 14 7.83 2.80 11.67
N TYR A 15 6.99 2.90 12.70
CA TYR A 15 5.79 3.70 12.67
C TYR A 15 6.12 5.09 13.26
N PRO A 16 6.25 6.15 12.44
CA PRO A 16 6.86 7.42 12.85
C PRO A 16 6.22 7.98 14.12
N ARG A 17 4.90 8.07 14.13
CA ARG A 17 4.09 8.67 15.20
C ARG A 17 4.37 8.09 16.59
N SER A 18 4.73 6.81 16.70
CA SER A 18 4.92 6.12 17.98
C SER A 18 6.35 5.70 18.28
N PHE A 19 7.31 6.02 17.41
CA PHE A 19 8.69 5.54 17.58
C PHE A 19 9.50 6.40 18.55
N ARG A 20 9.65 7.69 18.26
CA ARG A 20 10.42 8.61 19.11
C ARG A 20 9.98 10.04 18.89
N ASP A 21 9.51 10.68 19.93
CA ASP A 21 9.17 12.09 20.00
C ASP A 21 10.43 12.89 20.35
N SER A 22 10.85 13.83 19.50
CA SER A 22 12.05 14.65 19.72
C SER A 22 11.75 16.00 20.39
N ASN A 23 10.52 16.50 20.26
CA ASN A 23 10.12 17.84 20.67
C ASN A 23 9.18 17.87 21.90
N SER A 24 8.75 16.68 22.38
CA SER A 24 7.86 16.48 23.54
C SER A 24 6.41 16.95 23.31
N ASP A 25 5.92 16.87 22.07
CA ASP A 25 4.51 17.15 21.74
C ASP A 25 3.59 15.91 21.83
N GLY A 26 4.17 14.73 22.09
CA GLY A 26 3.46 13.45 22.19
C GLY A 26 3.38 12.68 20.87
N ILE A 27 4.01 13.20 19.81
CA ILE A 27 4.02 12.59 18.47
C ILE A 27 5.47 12.30 18.08
N GLY A 28 5.77 11.07 17.66
CA GLY A 28 7.08 10.74 17.11
C GLY A 28 7.30 11.39 15.75
N ASP A 29 8.56 11.73 15.46
CA ASP A 29 8.94 12.55 14.32
C ASP A 29 10.25 12.08 13.66
N LEU A 30 10.63 12.68 12.52
CA LEU A 30 11.83 12.32 11.77
C LEU A 30 13.11 12.61 12.56
N GLN A 31 13.18 13.70 13.32
CA GLN A 31 14.30 14.02 14.20
C GLN A 31 14.45 12.99 15.33
N GLY A 32 13.33 12.48 15.84
CA GLY A 32 13.31 11.35 16.77
C GLY A 32 13.91 10.09 16.14
N ILE A 33 13.57 9.78 14.90
CA ILE A 33 14.17 8.64 14.16
C ILE A 33 15.68 8.87 13.97
N ILE A 34 16.09 10.05 13.52
CA ILE A 34 17.51 10.41 13.34
C ILE A 34 18.29 10.15 14.62
N SER A 35 17.74 10.54 15.77
CA SER A 35 18.38 10.34 17.09
C SER A 35 18.58 8.88 17.49
N GLN A 36 17.94 7.94 16.81
CA GLN A 36 17.99 6.50 17.08
C GLN A 36 18.70 5.67 16.00
N LEU A 37 19.29 6.29 14.97
CA LEU A 37 19.93 5.56 13.88
C LEU A 37 21.10 4.69 14.35
N ASP A 38 21.89 5.14 15.34
CA ASP A 38 22.98 4.34 15.92
C ASP A 38 22.42 3.09 16.63
N TYR A 39 21.33 3.23 17.38
CA TYR A 39 20.66 2.10 18.02
C TYR A 39 20.16 1.07 17.00
N LEU A 40 19.57 1.52 15.88
CA LEU A 40 19.07 0.63 14.84
C LEU A 40 20.24 -0.10 14.14
N ALA A 41 21.33 0.58 13.86
CA ALA A 41 22.53 -0.02 13.29
C ALA A 41 23.16 -1.05 14.26
N ASP A 42 23.29 -0.72 15.54
CA ASP A 42 23.81 -1.64 16.57
C ASP A 42 22.90 -2.86 16.78
N LEU A 43 21.57 -2.71 16.57
CA LEU A 43 20.60 -3.80 16.60
C LEU A 43 20.77 -4.78 15.41
N GLY A 44 21.47 -4.37 14.36
CA GLY A 44 21.69 -5.16 13.15
C GLY A 44 20.56 -5.02 12.13
N VAL A 45 19.91 -3.86 12.08
CA VAL A 45 18.92 -3.53 11.05
C VAL A 45 19.65 -3.19 9.75
N ASP A 46 19.23 -3.80 8.64
CA ASP A 46 19.77 -3.50 7.32
C ASP A 46 18.88 -2.54 6.54
N ILE A 47 17.56 -2.68 6.71
CA ILE A 47 16.56 -1.89 6.00
C ILE A 47 15.56 -1.32 7.00
N ILE A 48 15.35 -0.03 6.98
CA ILE A 48 14.25 0.61 7.69
C ILE A 48 13.05 0.69 6.73
N TRP A 49 11.95 0.01 7.07
CA TRP A 49 10.65 0.26 6.45
C TRP A 49 9.94 1.35 7.23
N LEU A 50 9.80 2.50 6.60
CA LEU A 50 9.13 3.66 7.18
C LEU A 50 7.65 3.66 6.78
N GLY A 51 6.74 3.65 7.76
CA GLY A 51 5.31 3.86 7.52
C GLY A 51 5.06 5.23 6.88
N PRO A 52 3.85 5.51 6.36
CA PRO A 52 3.59 6.73 5.59
C PRO A 52 3.96 8.00 6.34
N ILE A 53 4.73 8.87 5.68
CA ILE A 53 5.14 10.18 6.20
C ILE A 53 4.67 11.34 5.32
N TYR A 54 3.89 11.03 4.29
CA TYR A 54 3.35 11.99 3.34
C TYR A 54 2.29 12.89 3.98
N GLN A 55 1.96 14.02 3.35
CA GLN A 55 0.84 14.84 3.79
C GLN A 55 -0.45 14.02 3.79
N SER A 56 -1.16 14.06 4.93
CA SER A 56 -2.38 13.29 5.14
C SER A 56 -3.28 14.00 6.14
N PRO A 57 -4.61 14.02 5.97
CA PRO A 57 -5.55 14.43 7.00
C PRO A 57 -5.68 13.43 8.16
N ASN A 58 -5.01 12.27 8.04
CA ASN A 58 -4.82 11.30 9.12
C ASN A 58 -6.10 10.56 9.54
N ASP A 59 -7.02 10.33 8.59
CA ASP A 59 -8.22 9.51 8.80
C ASP A 59 -7.86 8.04 9.04
N ASP A 60 -6.80 7.57 8.37
CA ASP A 60 -6.28 6.20 8.47
C ASP A 60 -4.76 6.20 8.75
N ASN A 61 -4.33 6.94 9.77
CA ASN A 61 -2.94 6.95 10.26
C ASN A 61 -1.88 7.19 9.16
N GLY A 62 -2.18 8.06 8.20
CA GLY A 62 -1.27 8.43 7.11
C GLY A 62 -1.48 7.64 5.80
N TYR A 63 -2.30 6.58 5.81
CA TYR A 63 -2.64 5.84 4.58
C TYR A 63 -3.67 6.56 3.69
N ASP A 64 -4.25 7.66 4.13
CA ASP A 64 -5.08 8.60 3.36
C ASP A 64 -4.24 9.78 2.89
N ILE A 65 -3.48 9.60 1.80
CA ILE A 65 -2.47 10.57 1.35
C ILE A 65 -3.11 11.70 0.55
N SER A 66 -2.85 12.95 0.95
CA SER A 66 -3.30 14.16 0.27
C SER A 66 -2.23 14.82 -0.60
N ASP A 67 -0.93 14.60 -0.32
CA ASP A 67 0.20 14.97 -1.19
C ASP A 67 1.34 13.95 -1.02
N TYR A 68 1.68 13.28 -2.12
CA TYR A 68 2.74 12.26 -2.15
C TYR A 68 4.16 12.82 -2.19
N ARG A 69 4.33 14.12 -2.42
CA ARG A 69 5.65 14.74 -2.65
C ARG A 69 6.09 15.66 -1.54
N ASP A 70 5.34 15.68 -0.43
CA ASP A 70 5.66 16.48 0.74
C ASP A 70 5.54 15.66 2.02
N ILE A 71 6.22 16.11 3.08
CA ILE A 71 6.25 15.46 4.40
C ILE A 71 5.14 16.03 5.27
N MET A 72 4.43 15.16 5.98
CA MET A 72 3.43 15.55 6.96
C MET A 72 4.05 16.47 8.02
N THR A 73 3.46 17.63 8.22
CA THR A 73 4.02 18.70 9.08
C THR A 73 4.31 18.23 10.51
N GLU A 74 3.51 17.30 11.03
CA GLU A 74 3.71 16.72 12.37
C GLU A 74 4.99 15.87 12.46
N PHE A 75 5.47 15.32 11.34
CA PHE A 75 6.68 14.50 11.32
C PHE A 75 7.95 15.29 11.00
N GLY A 76 7.82 16.49 10.43
CA GLY A 76 8.96 17.35 10.07
C GLY A 76 8.85 17.92 8.67
N THR A 77 9.99 18.10 8.03
CA THR A 77 10.15 18.72 6.72
C THR A 77 10.87 17.81 5.74
N MET A 78 10.89 18.20 4.46
CA MET A 78 11.71 17.52 3.45
C MET A 78 13.21 17.56 3.79
N ALA A 79 13.68 18.62 4.45
CA ALA A 79 15.08 18.71 4.90
C ALA A 79 15.38 17.67 6.00
N ASP A 80 14.45 17.46 6.93
CA ASP A 80 14.58 16.41 7.98
C ASP A 80 14.58 15.02 7.34
N PHE A 81 13.77 14.81 6.30
CA PHE A 81 13.78 13.55 5.54
C PHE A 81 15.14 13.31 4.85
N GLU A 82 15.69 14.33 4.20
CA GLU A 82 16.98 14.22 3.50
C GLU A 82 18.12 13.99 4.51
N GLU A 83 18.09 14.62 5.67
CA GLU A 83 19.03 14.36 6.78
C GLU A 83 18.91 12.92 7.29
N MET A 84 17.68 12.43 7.52
CA MET A 84 17.43 11.05 7.95
C MET A 84 17.95 10.05 6.93
N LEU A 85 17.66 10.23 5.64
CA LEU A 85 18.10 9.35 4.57
C LEU A 85 19.63 9.31 4.47
N ALA A 86 20.29 10.45 4.53
CA ALA A 86 21.76 10.52 4.56
C ALA A 86 22.33 9.77 5.77
N GLY A 87 21.76 9.99 6.95
CA GLY A 87 22.17 9.31 8.19
C GLY A 87 21.97 7.79 8.16
N ILE A 88 20.92 7.31 7.51
CA ILE A 88 20.67 5.87 7.26
C ILE A 88 21.79 5.30 6.38
N HIS A 89 22.08 5.95 5.25
CA HIS A 89 23.09 5.51 4.30
C HIS A 89 24.53 5.57 4.90
N GLU A 90 24.85 6.58 5.68
CA GLU A 90 26.15 6.69 6.38
C GLU A 90 26.43 5.50 7.29
N ARG A 91 25.40 4.82 7.79
CA ARG A 91 25.49 3.63 8.65
C ARG A 91 25.41 2.32 7.86
N GLY A 92 25.39 2.38 6.54
CA GLY A 92 25.25 1.21 5.67
C GLY A 92 23.85 0.59 5.65
N MET A 93 22.87 1.24 6.27
CA MET A 93 21.46 0.85 6.22
C MET A 93 20.79 1.41 4.96
N ARG A 94 19.58 0.95 4.68
CA ARG A 94 18.76 1.35 3.54
C ARG A 94 17.37 1.79 3.98
N LEU A 95 16.69 2.60 3.15
CA LEU A 95 15.35 3.09 3.42
C LEU A 95 14.35 2.51 2.42
N MET A 96 13.31 1.87 2.93
CA MET A 96 12.12 1.44 2.19
C MET A 96 10.94 2.29 2.64
N MET A 97 10.32 3.02 1.70
CA MET A 97 9.13 3.82 1.98
C MET A 97 7.85 3.04 1.71
N ASP A 98 6.77 3.44 2.37
CA ASP A 98 5.44 2.90 2.09
C ASP A 98 4.87 3.53 0.81
N LEU A 99 4.41 2.73 -0.14
CA LEU A 99 3.80 3.17 -1.38
C LEU A 99 2.31 2.83 -1.37
N VAL A 100 1.47 3.83 -1.14
CA VAL A 100 0.02 3.69 -1.05
C VAL A 100 -0.61 4.21 -2.34
N VAL A 101 -0.93 3.31 -3.28
CA VAL A 101 -1.37 3.70 -4.63
C VAL A 101 -2.65 2.99 -5.09
N ASN A 102 -3.31 2.25 -4.20
CA ASN A 102 -4.67 1.79 -4.47
C ASN A 102 -5.70 2.93 -4.38
N HIS A 103 -5.48 3.89 -3.48
CA HIS A 103 -6.37 5.00 -3.19
C HIS A 103 -5.59 6.25 -2.81
N THR A 104 -6.27 7.38 -2.74
CA THR A 104 -5.75 8.63 -2.17
C THR A 104 -6.65 9.08 -1.01
N SER A 105 -6.27 10.15 -0.31
CA SER A 105 -7.22 10.90 0.50
C SER A 105 -8.33 11.51 -0.38
N ASP A 106 -9.53 11.69 0.18
CA ASP A 106 -10.57 12.51 -0.43
C ASP A 106 -10.19 14.01 -0.49
N GLU A 107 -9.16 14.42 0.26
CA GLU A 107 -8.58 15.77 0.20
C GLU A 107 -7.46 15.91 -0.85
N HIS A 108 -7.06 14.81 -1.52
CA HIS A 108 -6.07 14.88 -2.59
C HIS A 108 -6.55 15.75 -3.76
N PRO A 109 -5.71 16.63 -4.36
CA PRO A 109 -6.10 17.49 -5.46
C PRO A 109 -6.76 16.77 -6.63
N TRP A 110 -6.33 15.56 -6.96
CA TRP A 110 -6.94 14.75 -8.02
C TRP A 110 -8.40 14.40 -7.70
N PHE A 111 -8.71 14.01 -6.46
CA PHE A 111 -10.08 13.68 -6.09
C PHE A 111 -10.95 14.93 -5.99
N GLN A 112 -10.42 16.02 -5.44
CA GLN A 112 -11.14 17.30 -5.40
C GLN A 112 -11.48 17.80 -6.80
N ALA A 113 -10.55 17.69 -7.75
CA ALA A 113 -10.81 18.01 -9.15
C ALA A 113 -11.80 17.01 -9.79
N SER A 114 -11.66 15.72 -9.55
CA SER A 114 -12.53 14.65 -10.05
C SER A 114 -13.99 14.85 -9.65
N ARG A 115 -14.24 15.17 -8.36
CA ARG A 115 -15.59 15.38 -7.83
C ARG A 115 -16.21 16.74 -8.15
N SER A 116 -15.43 17.69 -8.65
CA SER A 116 -15.91 19.06 -8.93
C SER A 116 -16.90 19.11 -10.09
N SER A 117 -16.76 18.19 -11.06
CA SER A 117 -17.63 18.13 -12.25
C SER A 117 -17.55 16.74 -12.91
N LYS A 118 -18.63 16.29 -13.53
CA LYS A 118 -18.63 15.08 -14.40
C LYS A 118 -17.76 15.23 -15.63
N ASP A 119 -17.50 16.46 -16.06
CA ASP A 119 -16.66 16.79 -17.23
C ASP A 119 -15.21 17.14 -16.82
N SER A 120 -14.83 16.91 -15.54
CA SER A 120 -13.47 17.15 -15.09
C SER A 120 -12.47 16.26 -15.83
N PRO A 121 -11.29 16.76 -16.25
CA PRO A 121 -10.24 15.91 -16.81
C PRO A 121 -9.73 14.85 -15.83
N TYR A 122 -9.93 15.06 -14.54
CA TYR A 122 -9.61 14.09 -13.50
C TYR A 122 -10.74 13.12 -13.18
N ARG A 123 -11.90 13.20 -13.90
CA ARG A 123 -13.06 12.37 -13.56
C ARG A 123 -12.70 10.89 -13.52
N ASP A 124 -12.04 10.41 -14.54
CA ASP A 124 -11.68 9.00 -14.72
C ASP A 124 -10.42 8.57 -13.93
N TYR A 125 -9.89 9.45 -13.06
CA TYR A 125 -8.85 9.05 -12.10
C TYR A 125 -9.40 8.15 -10.99
N TYR A 126 -10.73 8.19 -10.78
CA TYR A 126 -11.45 7.40 -9.80
C TYR A 126 -12.63 6.68 -10.44
N PHE A 127 -13.16 5.67 -9.75
CA PHE A 127 -14.33 4.93 -10.24
C PHE A 127 -15.62 5.65 -9.81
N TRP A 128 -16.40 6.07 -10.80
CA TRP A 128 -17.69 6.72 -10.60
C TRP A 128 -18.82 5.93 -11.26
N LYS A 129 -19.98 5.85 -10.60
CA LYS A 129 -21.17 5.19 -11.12
C LYS A 129 -22.42 6.02 -10.76
N PRO A 130 -23.44 6.07 -11.65
CA PRO A 130 -24.70 6.77 -11.34
C PRO A 130 -25.46 6.10 -10.18
N GLU A 131 -25.30 4.79 -10.01
CA GLU A 131 -25.84 3.97 -8.92
C GLU A 131 -24.82 2.90 -8.53
N PRO A 132 -24.82 2.43 -7.26
CA PRO A 132 -23.96 1.34 -6.82
C PRO A 132 -24.18 0.08 -7.67
N PRO A 133 -23.17 -0.42 -8.40
CA PRO A 133 -23.34 -1.61 -9.24
C PRO A 133 -23.27 -2.92 -8.44
N SER A 134 -22.82 -2.88 -7.18
CA SER A 134 -22.69 -4.03 -6.29
C SER A 134 -22.81 -3.60 -4.83
N HIS A 135 -23.05 -4.57 -3.95
CA HIS A 135 -23.09 -4.38 -2.49
C HIS A 135 -21.85 -4.95 -1.80
N TRP A 136 -20.68 -4.69 -2.32
CA TRP A 136 -19.44 -5.16 -1.73
C TRP A 136 -19.20 -4.52 -0.35
N PRO A 137 -18.69 -5.26 0.64
CA PRO A 137 -18.41 -4.72 1.97
C PRO A 137 -17.08 -3.97 2.02
N SER A 138 -17.03 -2.80 2.64
CA SER A 138 -15.77 -2.10 2.93
C SER A 138 -14.97 -2.80 4.03
N PHE A 139 -13.64 -2.66 4.00
CA PHE A 139 -12.75 -3.13 5.08
C PHE A 139 -13.04 -2.49 6.44
N PHE A 140 -13.58 -1.27 6.43
CA PHE A 140 -13.90 -0.52 7.65
C PHE A 140 -15.39 -0.54 8.00
N GLY A 141 -16.16 -1.37 7.31
CA GLY A 141 -17.59 -1.55 7.50
C GLY A 141 -18.44 -0.69 6.56
N GLY A 142 -19.67 -1.10 6.38
CA GLY A 142 -20.57 -0.50 5.37
C GLY A 142 -20.29 -1.06 3.97
N GLU A 143 -20.72 -0.33 2.95
CA GLU A 143 -20.56 -0.67 1.54
C GLU A 143 -19.44 0.17 0.91
N VAL A 144 -18.91 -0.27 -0.22
CA VAL A 144 -17.78 0.36 -0.91
C VAL A 144 -18.16 1.54 -1.81
N TRP A 145 -19.44 1.86 -1.93
CA TRP A 145 -19.93 2.93 -2.80
C TRP A 145 -20.50 4.06 -1.97
N GLU A 146 -19.84 5.24 -2.01
CA GLU A 146 -20.30 6.43 -1.28
C GLU A 146 -20.89 7.46 -2.24
N HIS A 147 -22.05 8.01 -1.88
CA HIS A 147 -22.73 9.05 -2.65
C HIS A 147 -22.03 10.40 -2.54
N ASP A 148 -21.66 10.98 -3.67
CA ASP A 148 -21.17 12.35 -3.73
C ASP A 148 -22.29 13.34 -4.07
N PRO A 149 -22.70 14.22 -3.14
CA PRO A 149 -23.79 15.16 -3.37
C PRO A 149 -23.45 16.25 -4.42
N ALA A 150 -22.17 16.48 -4.71
CA ALA A 150 -21.76 17.48 -5.68
C ALA A 150 -22.10 17.08 -7.12
N THR A 151 -21.96 15.80 -7.45
CA THR A 151 -22.22 15.27 -8.79
C THR A 151 -23.43 14.35 -8.85
N GLY A 152 -23.96 13.91 -7.70
CA GLY A 152 -25.07 12.97 -7.61
C GLY A 152 -24.72 11.56 -8.08
N GLU A 153 -23.43 11.20 -8.10
CA GLU A 153 -22.92 9.89 -8.45
C GLU A 153 -22.21 9.25 -7.26
N TYR A 154 -21.84 7.99 -7.37
CA TYR A 154 -21.18 7.22 -6.33
C TYR A 154 -19.74 6.94 -6.75
N TYR A 155 -18.80 7.09 -5.81
CA TYR A 155 -17.40 6.68 -6.00
C TYR A 155 -17.08 5.42 -5.21
N LEU A 156 -16.10 4.65 -5.70
CA LEU A 156 -15.61 3.44 -5.05
C LEU A 156 -14.58 3.76 -3.97
N HIS A 157 -14.71 3.10 -2.81
CA HIS A 157 -13.70 3.08 -1.77
C HIS A 157 -13.68 1.71 -1.07
N LEU A 158 -12.57 0.99 -1.12
CA LEU A 158 -12.48 -0.31 -0.43
C LEU A 158 -12.26 -0.15 1.08
N PHE A 159 -11.70 0.97 1.52
CA PHE A 159 -11.39 1.30 2.92
C PHE A 159 -12.33 2.38 3.46
N SER A 160 -11.80 3.44 4.09
CA SER A 160 -12.61 4.57 4.51
C SER A 160 -13.26 5.27 3.30
N LYS A 161 -14.45 5.83 3.49
CA LYS A 161 -15.04 6.74 2.50
C LYS A 161 -14.18 7.96 2.19
N LYS A 162 -13.19 8.25 3.04
CA LYS A 162 -12.17 9.27 2.82
C LYS A 162 -10.96 8.75 2.01
N GLN A 163 -11.01 7.51 1.53
CA GLN A 163 -9.96 6.87 0.73
C GLN A 163 -10.51 6.38 -0.61
N PRO A 164 -10.87 7.30 -1.53
CA PRO A 164 -11.39 6.92 -2.86
C PRO A 164 -10.36 6.13 -3.66
N ASP A 165 -10.80 5.04 -4.28
CA ASP A 165 -9.96 4.12 -5.05
C ASP A 165 -9.55 4.71 -6.40
N LEU A 166 -8.25 4.69 -6.70
CA LEU A 166 -7.70 5.10 -7.98
C LEU A 166 -8.07 4.12 -9.11
N ASN A 167 -8.39 4.68 -10.27
CA ASN A 167 -8.69 3.92 -11.47
C ASN A 167 -7.43 3.61 -12.28
N TRP A 168 -6.77 2.50 -11.98
CA TRP A 168 -5.56 2.04 -12.66
C TRP A 168 -5.77 1.65 -14.13
N GLU A 169 -7.00 1.52 -14.59
CA GLU A 169 -7.29 1.37 -16.03
C GLU A 169 -6.91 2.64 -16.81
N ASN A 170 -6.96 3.80 -16.16
CA ASN A 170 -6.55 5.06 -16.75
C ASN A 170 -5.01 5.15 -16.83
N PRO A 171 -4.43 5.28 -18.04
CA PRO A 171 -2.97 5.37 -18.17
C PRO A 171 -2.37 6.64 -17.55
N GLU A 172 -3.13 7.74 -17.44
CA GLU A 172 -2.67 8.95 -16.79
C GLU A 172 -2.46 8.75 -15.29
N VAL A 173 -3.34 7.98 -14.62
CA VAL A 173 -3.16 7.59 -13.22
C VAL A 173 -1.87 6.77 -13.04
N ARG A 174 -1.60 5.82 -13.93
CA ARG A 174 -0.37 5.01 -13.86
C ARG A 174 0.88 5.87 -14.03
N GLU A 175 0.90 6.79 -15.00
CA GLU A 175 2.06 7.67 -15.23
C GLU A 175 2.30 8.61 -14.02
N GLU A 176 1.26 9.16 -13.42
CA GLU A 176 1.39 9.96 -12.19
C GLU A 176 1.97 9.13 -11.03
N VAL A 177 1.53 7.88 -10.88
CA VAL A 177 2.10 6.95 -9.88
C VAL A 177 3.58 6.66 -10.19
N TYR A 178 3.94 6.40 -11.44
CA TYR A 178 5.35 6.17 -11.79
C TYR A 178 6.20 7.43 -11.59
N ALA A 179 5.65 8.60 -11.87
CA ALA A 179 6.34 9.87 -11.63
C ALA A 179 6.58 10.13 -10.14
N LEU A 180 5.63 9.83 -9.26
CA LEU A 180 5.85 9.95 -7.81
C LEU A 180 6.87 8.90 -7.29
N MET A 181 6.86 7.70 -7.82
CA MET A 181 7.87 6.69 -7.46
C MET A 181 9.28 7.16 -7.85
N ARG A 182 9.46 7.62 -9.10
CA ARG A 182 10.75 8.17 -9.57
C ARG A 182 11.20 9.36 -8.72
N PHE A 183 10.29 10.24 -8.30
CA PHE A 183 10.61 11.37 -7.42
C PHE A 183 11.32 10.94 -6.13
N TRP A 184 10.85 9.87 -5.48
CA TRP A 184 11.48 9.36 -4.26
C TRP A 184 12.75 8.56 -4.54
N LEU A 185 12.78 7.79 -5.62
CA LEU A 185 13.97 7.05 -6.05
C LEU A 185 15.11 7.98 -6.43
N ASP A 186 14.83 9.09 -7.11
CA ASP A 186 15.81 10.13 -7.45
C ASP A 186 16.37 10.86 -6.20
N LYS A 187 15.64 10.85 -5.08
CA LYS A 187 16.14 11.31 -3.78
C LYS A 187 17.04 10.27 -3.09
N GLY A 188 17.07 9.04 -3.56
CA GLY A 188 17.92 7.97 -3.02
C GLY A 188 17.20 6.95 -2.14
N VAL A 189 15.87 6.89 -2.17
CA VAL A 189 15.12 5.82 -1.49
C VAL A 189 15.47 4.47 -2.12
N ASP A 190 15.71 3.45 -1.29
CA ASP A 190 16.23 2.14 -1.71
C ASP A 190 15.13 1.12 -2.02
N GLY A 191 13.87 1.47 -1.88
CA GLY A 191 12.77 0.58 -2.22
C GLY A 191 11.41 0.99 -1.68
N PHE A 192 10.42 0.16 -1.98
CA PHE A 192 9.04 0.38 -1.55
C PHE A 192 8.42 -0.87 -0.92
N ARG A 193 7.74 -0.65 0.21
CA ARG A 193 6.67 -1.54 0.65
C ARG A 193 5.38 -1.05 -0.01
N MET A 194 4.74 -1.89 -0.79
CA MET A 194 3.58 -1.52 -1.61
C MET A 194 2.29 -1.95 -0.91
N ASP A 195 1.55 -0.95 -0.43
CA ASP A 195 0.31 -1.11 0.30
C ASP A 195 -0.77 -1.76 -0.57
N VAL A 196 -1.39 -2.81 -0.07
CA VAL A 196 -2.47 -3.60 -0.70
C VAL A 196 -2.35 -3.73 -2.22
N ILE A 197 -1.15 -3.95 -2.70
CA ILE A 197 -0.81 -3.88 -4.13
C ILE A 197 -1.67 -4.78 -5.04
N PRO A 198 -2.22 -5.93 -4.61
CA PRO A 198 -3.13 -6.71 -5.43
C PRO A 198 -4.43 -6.01 -5.80
N PHE A 199 -4.78 -4.91 -5.11
CA PHE A 199 -6.06 -4.20 -5.31
C PHE A 199 -5.98 -3.14 -6.40
N ILE A 200 -4.81 -2.82 -6.96
CA ILE A 200 -4.72 -1.89 -8.08
C ILE A 200 -5.45 -2.39 -9.34
N SER A 201 -5.67 -3.71 -9.45
CA SER A 201 -6.56 -4.29 -10.46
C SER A 201 -7.61 -5.17 -9.77
N LYS A 202 -8.86 -4.80 -9.92
CA LYS A 202 -10.03 -5.46 -9.32
C LYS A 202 -11.04 -5.89 -10.37
N ARG A 203 -12.09 -6.61 -9.97
CA ARG A 203 -13.18 -7.05 -10.85
C ARG A 203 -14.08 -5.86 -11.24
N LEU A 204 -13.93 -5.34 -12.46
CA LEU A 204 -14.66 -4.16 -12.95
C LEU A 204 -16.05 -4.46 -13.50
N ASP A 205 -16.44 -5.71 -13.60
CA ASP A 205 -17.81 -6.15 -13.85
C ASP A 205 -18.68 -6.09 -12.58
N PHE A 206 -18.08 -5.79 -11.42
CA PHE A 206 -18.74 -5.60 -10.13
C PHE A 206 -19.80 -6.66 -9.80
N PRO A 207 -19.48 -7.96 -9.86
CA PRO A 207 -20.47 -9.01 -9.63
C PRO A 207 -21.00 -8.97 -8.20
N GLU A 208 -22.25 -9.38 -8.02
CA GLU A 208 -22.73 -9.73 -6.69
C GLU A 208 -21.99 -10.96 -6.17
N ILE A 209 -21.65 -10.97 -4.89
CA ILE A 209 -20.86 -12.01 -4.25
C ILE A 209 -21.45 -12.40 -2.90
N ASP A 210 -21.21 -13.63 -2.49
CA ASP A 210 -21.51 -14.07 -1.13
C ASP A 210 -20.62 -13.34 -0.11
N ARG A 211 -21.23 -12.47 0.69
CA ARG A 211 -20.55 -11.67 1.72
C ARG A 211 -20.38 -12.39 3.06
N SER A 212 -20.78 -13.67 3.15
CA SER A 212 -20.67 -14.44 4.39
C SER A 212 -19.21 -14.77 4.78
N ASN A 213 -18.27 -14.62 3.83
CA ASN A 213 -16.84 -14.83 4.06
C ASN A 213 -16.05 -13.67 3.45
N PHE A 214 -15.60 -12.74 4.30
CA PHE A 214 -14.88 -11.54 3.87
C PHE A 214 -13.55 -11.87 3.16
N GLY A 215 -12.82 -12.89 3.61
CA GLY A 215 -11.58 -13.31 2.95
C GLY A 215 -11.80 -13.73 1.50
N LYS A 216 -12.91 -14.42 1.20
CA LYS A 216 -13.28 -14.75 -0.18
C LYS A 216 -13.65 -13.52 -1.00
N VAL A 217 -14.35 -12.55 -0.40
CA VAL A 217 -14.63 -11.28 -1.08
C VAL A 217 -13.33 -10.63 -1.51
N VAL A 218 -12.35 -10.54 -0.60
CA VAL A 218 -11.03 -9.96 -0.90
C VAL A 218 -10.33 -10.71 -2.04
N GLU A 219 -10.30 -12.04 -1.99
CA GLU A 219 -9.65 -12.88 -2.99
C GLU A 219 -10.31 -12.81 -4.37
N GLU A 220 -11.65 -12.83 -4.42
CA GLU A 220 -12.41 -13.02 -5.66
C GLU A 220 -12.71 -11.72 -6.41
N VAL A 221 -12.78 -10.56 -5.70
CA VAL A 221 -13.20 -9.32 -6.34
C VAL A 221 -12.29 -8.12 -6.11
N TYR A 222 -11.58 -8.02 -4.97
CA TYR A 222 -10.69 -6.89 -4.72
C TYR A 222 -9.27 -7.14 -5.25
N ALA A 223 -8.75 -8.35 -5.03
CA ALA A 223 -7.40 -8.73 -5.43
C ALA A 223 -7.38 -9.47 -6.77
N ASN A 224 -6.18 -9.59 -7.32
CA ASN A 224 -5.89 -10.47 -8.46
C ASN A 224 -6.74 -10.17 -9.71
N GLY A 225 -7.14 -8.93 -9.91
CA GLY A 225 -7.90 -8.53 -11.09
C GLY A 225 -7.14 -8.83 -12.40
N PRO A 226 -7.84 -8.83 -13.53
CA PRO A 226 -7.35 -9.40 -14.79
C PRO A 226 -6.10 -8.71 -15.36
N ARG A 227 -5.85 -7.45 -14.99
CA ARG A 227 -4.70 -6.68 -15.49
C ARG A 227 -3.59 -6.46 -14.46
N LEU A 228 -3.70 -7.05 -13.26
CA LEU A 228 -2.75 -6.82 -12.18
C LEU A 228 -1.29 -7.04 -12.62
N HIS A 229 -1.00 -8.21 -13.18
CA HIS A 229 0.36 -8.55 -13.62
C HIS A 229 0.84 -7.73 -14.83
N GLU A 230 -0.06 -7.16 -15.62
CA GLU A 230 0.28 -6.16 -16.63
C GLU A 230 0.76 -4.87 -15.95
N PHE A 231 0.00 -4.36 -14.99
CA PHE A 231 0.33 -3.14 -14.26
C PHE A 231 1.63 -3.27 -13.45
N LEU A 232 1.85 -4.41 -12.78
CA LEU A 232 3.09 -4.63 -12.03
C LEU A 232 4.32 -4.67 -12.95
N ARG A 233 4.23 -5.31 -14.12
CA ARG A 233 5.33 -5.30 -15.09
C ARG A 233 5.55 -3.93 -15.71
N GLU A 234 4.48 -3.18 -15.97
CA GLU A 234 4.57 -1.80 -16.44
C GLU A 234 5.25 -0.93 -15.39
N MET A 235 4.83 -0.99 -14.13
CA MET A 235 5.43 -0.30 -13.00
C MET A 235 6.93 -0.64 -12.84
N ASN A 236 7.28 -1.92 -12.95
CA ASN A 236 8.68 -2.33 -12.88
C ASN A 236 9.50 -1.69 -14.00
N ARG A 237 9.05 -1.79 -15.26
CA ARG A 237 9.74 -1.23 -16.42
C ARG A 237 9.86 0.29 -16.37
N GLU A 238 8.79 1.01 -15.98
CA GLU A 238 8.71 2.47 -16.07
C GLU A 238 9.29 3.19 -14.84
N ALA A 239 9.29 2.53 -13.67
CA ALA A 239 9.70 3.18 -12.44
C ALA A 239 10.82 2.48 -11.67
N LEU A 240 10.89 1.15 -11.64
CA LEU A 240 11.81 0.43 -10.76
C LEU A 240 13.10 -0.02 -11.45
N ALA A 241 13.01 -0.57 -12.67
CA ALA A 241 14.14 -1.19 -13.37
C ALA A 241 15.37 -0.29 -13.58
N PRO A 242 15.26 1.05 -13.69
CA PRO A 242 16.43 1.93 -13.77
C PRO A 242 17.23 2.04 -12.46
N TYR A 243 16.71 1.55 -11.33
CA TYR A 243 17.30 1.70 -9.99
C TYR A 243 17.63 0.35 -9.37
N GLU A 244 18.62 0.34 -8.47
CA GLU A 244 18.95 -0.85 -7.64
C GLU A 244 18.11 -0.84 -6.35
N VAL A 245 16.86 -1.24 -6.44
CA VAL A 245 15.89 -1.15 -5.35
C VAL A 245 15.32 -2.52 -4.97
N ALA A 246 14.70 -2.60 -3.78
CA ALA A 246 13.93 -3.75 -3.35
C ALA A 246 12.46 -3.39 -3.17
N THR A 247 11.59 -4.35 -3.50
CA THR A 247 10.14 -4.18 -3.36
C THR A 247 9.53 -5.30 -2.54
N VAL A 248 8.61 -4.93 -1.64
CA VAL A 248 7.79 -5.89 -0.92
C VAL A 248 6.31 -5.51 -1.04
N GLY A 249 5.52 -6.38 -1.64
CA GLY A 249 4.07 -6.18 -1.78
C GLY A 249 3.31 -6.70 -0.57
N GLU A 250 2.49 -5.85 0.03
CA GLU A 250 1.44 -6.32 0.91
C GLU A 250 0.35 -6.99 0.06
N ALA A 251 0.10 -8.29 0.30
CA ALA A 251 -0.66 -9.13 -0.60
C ALA A 251 -1.91 -9.79 0.06
N PRO A 252 -2.86 -9.00 0.59
CA PRO A 252 -4.14 -9.56 1.04
C PRO A 252 -4.90 -10.15 -0.15
N GLY A 253 -5.56 -11.29 0.06
CA GLY A 253 -6.29 -12.00 -0.99
C GLY A 253 -5.40 -12.72 -2.01
N VAL A 254 -4.10 -12.84 -1.75
CA VAL A 254 -3.20 -13.67 -2.58
C VAL A 254 -2.93 -14.99 -1.87
N PRO A 255 -3.53 -16.09 -2.34
CA PRO A 255 -3.24 -17.40 -1.77
C PRO A 255 -1.82 -17.86 -2.16
N PRO A 256 -1.17 -18.71 -1.36
CA PRO A 256 0.22 -19.12 -1.55
C PRO A 256 0.56 -19.67 -2.94
N HIS A 257 -0.38 -20.36 -3.59
CA HIS A 257 -0.17 -20.93 -4.93
C HIS A 257 -0.07 -19.87 -6.04
N LEU A 258 -0.53 -18.62 -5.79
CA LEU A 258 -0.39 -17.49 -6.70
C LEU A 258 0.86 -16.64 -6.41
N ALA A 259 1.54 -16.85 -5.28
CA ALA A 259 2.67 -16.02 -4.87
C ALA A 259 3.78 -15.92 -5.94
N ASN A 260 4.10 -17.04 -6.60
CA ASN A 260 5.10 -17.09 -7.68
C ASN A 260 4.73 -16.24 -8.92
N LEU A 261 3.47 -15.85 -9.07
CA LEU A 261 3.09 -14.92 -10.14
C LEU A 261 3.57 -13.49 -9.87
N TYR A 262 3.77 -13.14 -8.60
CA TYR A 262 4.22 -11.82 -8.16
C TYR A 262 5.75 -11.71 -8.06
N VAL A 263 6.41 -12.78 -7.57
CA VAL A 263 7.83 -12.73 -7.15
C VAL A 263 8.73 -13.71 -7.91
N GLY A 264 8.23 -14.33 -8.94
CA GLY A 264 9.01 -15.26 -9.77
C GLY A 264 10.17 -14.54 -10.47
N LYS A 265 11.35 -15.17 -10.51
CA LYS A 265 12.61 -14.60 -11.04
C LYS A 265 12.47 -13.97 -12.44
N ASP A 266 11.65 -14.56 -13.30
CA ASP A 266 11.47 -14.14 -14.68
C ASP A 266 10.21 -13.28 -14.88
N ARG A 267 9.58 -12.84 -13.78
CA ARG A 267 8.33 -12.09 -13.82
C ARG A 267 8.54 -10.60 -14.12
N GLY A 268 9.61 -9.99 -13.56
CA GLY A 268 9.84 -8.55 -13.65
C GLY A 268 8.70 -7.77 -12.98
N GLU A 269 8.27 -8.22 -11.82
CA GLU A 269 7.19 -7.63 -11.02
C GLU A 269 7.74 -7.17 -9.66
N LEU A 270 7.58 -7.96 -8.60
CA LEU A 270 8.05 -7.64 -7.25
C LEU A 270 9.18 -8.59 -6.82
N ASP A 271 9.96 -8.19 -5.81
CA ASP A 271 11.01 -9.03 -5.20
C ASP A 271 10.45 -9.93 -4.11
N MET A 272 9.52 -9.40 -3.29
CA MET A 272 8.93 -10.08 -2.15
C MET A 272 7.44 -9.74 -2.04
N ILE A 273 6.67 -10.61 -1.40
CA ILE A 273 5.34 -10.32 -0.89
C ILE A 273 5.17 -10.93 0.51
N PHE A 274 4.27 -10.36 1.30
CA PHE A 274 3.72 -11.01 2.48
C PHE A 274 2.20 -11.16 2.35
N HIS A 275 1.70 -12.36 2.57
CA HIS A 275 0.29 -12.68 2.44
C HIS A 275 -0.43 -12.70 3.79
N PHE A 276 -1.76 -12.55 3.77
CA PHE A 276 -2.60 -12.47 4.96
C PHE A 276 -3.44 -13.71 5.25
N GLY A 277 -3.21 -14.83 4.56
CA GLY A 277 -4.00 -16.04 4.75
C GLY A 277 -4.11 -16.48 6.22
N HIS A 278 -3.02 -16.35 6.97
CA HIS A 278 -3.01 -16.65 8.42
C HIS A 278 -3.73 -15.60 9.27
N MET A 279 -3.83 -14.35 8.80
CA MET A 279 -4.52 -13.26 9.50
C MET A 279 -6.05 -13.37 9.41
N PHE A 280 -6.57 -14.05 8.40
CA PHE A 280 -8.01 -14.20 8.17
C PHE A 280 -8.62 -15.40 8.90
N LEU A 281 -7.82 -16.23 9.56
CA LEU A 281 -8.27 -17.48 10.17
C LEU A 281 -9.30 -17.28 11.30
N ASP A 282 -9.18 -16.19 12.05
CA ASP A 282 -10.08 -15.83 13.13
C ASP A 282 -11.16 -14.81 12.75
N TRP A 283 -11.23 -14.44 11.46
CA TRP A 283 -12.25 -13.50 11.00
C TRP A 283 -13.57 -14.23 10.72
N GLY A 284 -14.64 -13.75 11.34
CA GLY A 284 -16.00 -14.19 11.04
C GLY A 284 -16.57 -13.48 9.81
N PRO A 285 -17.86 -13.71 9.51
CA PRO A 285 -18.52 -13.18 8.32
C PRO A 285 -18.46 -11.65 8.15
N ARG A 286 -18.30 -10.92 9.24
CA ARG A 286 -18.23 -9.43 9.25
C ARG A 286 -16.78 -8.92 9.29
N GLY A 287 -15.80 -9.77 9.03
CA GLY A 287 -14.39 -9.40 9.00
C GLY A 287 -13.73 -9.39 10.37
N ARG A 288 -12.65 -8.60 10.54
CA ARG A 288 -11.75 -8.59 11.71
C ARG A 288 -12.42 -8.24 13.06
N PHE A 289 -13.56 -7.58 13.03
CA PHE A 289 -14.33 -7.21 14.23
C PHE A 289 -15.39 -8.24 14.63
N ASP A 290 -15.42 -9.39 13.98
CA ASP A 290 -16.33 -10.51 14.22
C ASP A 290 -15.52 -11.80 14.38
N PRO A 291 -14.87 -12.01 15.53
CA PRO A 291 -13.92 -13.11 15.69
C PRO A 291 -14.61 -14.47 15.60
N ALA A 292 -14.01 -15.38 14.85
CA ALA A 292 -14.41 -16.78 14.72
C ALA A 292 -13.37 -17.71 15.36
N GLY A 293 -13.80 -18.92 15.71
CA GLY A 293 -12.87 -19.95 16.18
C GLY A 293 -11.98 -20.46 15.04
N TRP A 294 -10.70 -20.71 15.31
CA TRP A 294 -9.74 -21.30 14.38
C TRP A 294 -8.96 -22.44 15.05
N ASP A 295 -8.34 -23.29 14.23
CA ASP A 295 -7.56 -24.44 14.67
C ASP A 295 -6.08 -24.27 14.28
N LEU A 296 -5.16 -24.77 15.14
CA LEU A 296 -3.72 -24.71 14.86
C LEU A 296 -3.33 -25.43 13.55
N ARG A 297 -4.13 -26.39 13.11
CA ARG A 297 -3.93 -27.07 11.82
C ARG A 297 -4.16 -26.11 10.65
N ASP A 298 -5.20 -25.28 10.74
CA ASP A 298 -5.51 -24.26 9.73
C ASP A 298 -4.38 -23.23 9.62
N PHE A 299 -3.84 -22.80 10.78
CA PHE A 299 -2.67 -21.92 10.81
C PHE A 299 -1.43 -22.54 10.14
N LYS A 300 -1.16 -23.82 10.43
CA LYS A 300 -0.06 -24.55 9.80
C LYS A 300 -0.25 -24.67 8.29
N VAL A 301 -1.46 -24.97 7.83
CA VAL A 301 -1.78 -25.03 6.40
C VAL A 301 -1.59 -23.67 5.73
N ALA A 302 -2.11 -22.60 6.33
CA ALA A 302 -1.92 -21.24 5.82
C ALA A 302 -0.43 -20.85 5.74
N GLY A 303 0.40 -21.30 6.69
CA GLY A 303 1.84 -21.03 6.71
C GLY A 303 2.69 -21.94 5.82
N THR A 304 2.31 -23.21 5.63
CA THR A 304 3.12 -24.19 4.88
C THR A 304 2.83 -24.21 3.39
N SER A 305 1.69 -23.74 2.95
CA SER A 305 1.39 -23.60 1.53
C SER A 305 2.28 -22.56 0.81
N SER A 306 3.05 -21.78 1.58
CA SER A 306 4.04 -20.83 1.07
C SER A 306 5.45 -21.43 0.84
N CYS A 307 5.72 -22.65 1.31
CA CYS A 307 6.99 -23.36 1.11
C CYS A 307 6.94 -24.35 -0.07
N GLY A 308 6.47 -23.92 -1.21
CA GLY A 308 6.81 -24.54 -2.49
C GLY A 308 8.23 -24.13 -2.85
N SER A 309 9.15 -25.10 -2.87
CA SER A 309 10.58 -25.01 -3.16
C SER A 309 11.00 -23.79 -3.98
N ILE A 310 11.77 -22.90 -3.32
CA ILE A 310 12.57 -21.84 -3.93
C ILE A 310 13.74 -22.47 -4.74
#